data_0aa7403231de1acbe033e666cc8137e6
#
_entry.id   0aa7403231de1acbe033e666cc8137e6
#
_cell.length_a   1.000
_cell.length_b   1.000
_cell.length_c   1.000
_cell.angle_alpha   90.00
_cell.angle_beta   90.00
_cell.angle_gamma   90.00
#
_symmetry.space_group_name_H-M   'P 1'
#
loop_
_entity.id
_entity.type
_entity.pdbx_description
1 polymer ?
#
loop_
_entity_poly.entity_id
_entity_poly.type
_entity_poly.pdbx_seq_one_letter_code
_entity_poly.pdbx_strand_id
1 'polypeptide(L)'
;MKYYIIAGEASGDMHASNLVAEIKKKDKKAEFRGCGGDLMKAQGVDLLKHYRTMAYMGFVEVAVNLRKVLDSIAQCKKDIVDYQPDVVILVDYPGFNFRIADFAHEKGFKVFYYISPQVWAWKRRRVRKIQKSVDKMLVILPFEEEFYKRYGVDVTYVGHPLLDELAKFGNGNRSMFLRRNSLGEKREIIALLPGSRKQEVKRMLPVMLKVTSHFPEYQFVVAGVSSLEKSLYKGIMGKADVFLVENQTYELLQNSSAALVTSGTATLETALFSVPEVVCYKATGFSYHLAKWMIKVKFISLVNLIMDKEVVKELIQGDLTEDNLVKELNQLLHDGNRQRQMLEDYEDLQDRLGNAGASEKAASVIIESLKLKK
;
A
#
# COMPACT_ATOMS: atom_id res chain seq x y z
N MET A 1 22.50 18.99 0.14
CA MET A 1 21.24 19.73 -0.07
C MET A 1 20.31 19.50 1.13
N LYS A 2 19.37 20.41 1.35
CA LYS A 2 18.34 20.30 2.40
C LYS A 2 17.03 19.77 1.81
N TYR A 3 16.52 18.70 2.37
CA TYR A 3 15.30 18.04 1.92
C TYR A 3 14.25 18.10 3.02
N TYR A 4 13.02 18.49 2.67
CA TYR A 4 11.88 18.37 3.58
C TYR A 4 10.95 17.28 3.10
N ILE A 5 10.76 16.21 3.88
CA ILE A 5 10.03 15.02 3.44
C ILE A 5 8.82 14.73 4.33
N ILE A 6 7.65 14.46 3.73
CA ILE A 6 6.41 14.21 4.46
C ILE A 6 5.79 12.87 4.04
N ALA A 7 5.69 11.96 5.00
CA ALA A 7 4.96 10.70 4.92
C ALA A 7 3.95 10.60 6.07
N GLY A 8 2.69 10.34 5.75
CA GLY A 8 1.59 10.40 6.73
C GLY A 8 1.10 9.05 7.24
N GLU A 9 1.68 7.94 6.79
CA GLU A 9 1.25 6.57 7.11
C GLU A 9 2.45 5.63 7.20
N ALA A 10 2.24 4.43 7.77
CA ALA A 10 3.31 3.44 7.93
C ALA A 10 3.95 3.01 6.59
N SER A 11 3.13 2.77 5.56
CA SER A 11 3.62 2.46 4.21
C SER A 11 4.40 3.64 3.61
N GLY A 12 3.91 4.86 3.79
CA GLY A 12 4.61 6.08 3.38
C GLY A 12 5.95 6.26 4.08
N ASP A 13 6.03 5.98 5.39
CA ASP A 13 7.28 6.01 6.18
C ASP A 13 8.31 5.02 5.64
N MET A 14 7.87 3.80 5.30
CA MET A 14 8.72 2.76 4.72
C MET A 14 9.28 3.21 3.35
N HIS A 15 8.43 3.66 2.45
CA HIS A 15 8.86 4.11 1.12
C HIS A 15 9.73 5.37 1.19
N ALA A 16 9.40 6.31 2.06
CA ALA A 16 10.19 7.51 2.29
C ALA A 16 11.57 7.17 2.88
N SER A 17 11.65 6.21 3.81
CA SER A 17 12.93 5.79 4.40
C SER A 17 13.87 5.18 3.36
N ASN A 18 13.35 4.37 2.45
CA ASN A 18 14.13 3.82 1.32
C ASN A 18 14.60 4.93 0.37
N LEU A 19 13.73 5.86 0.03
CA LEU A 19 14.10 7.02 -0.78
C LEU A 19 15.20 7.86 -0.12
N VAL A 20 15.09 8.13 1.19
CA VAL A 20 16.12 8.85 1.96
C VAL A 20 17.46 8.11 1.90
N ALA A 21 17.46 6.79 2.08
CA ALA A 21 18.67 5.97 1.99
C ALA A 21 19.34 6.11 0.62
N GLU A 22 18.56 6.05 -0.46
CA GLU A 22 19.09 6.18 -1.83
C GLU A 22 19.57 7.60 -2.15
N ILE A 23 18.88 8.65 -1.69
CA ILE A 23 19.35 10.03 -1.83
C ILE A 23 20.69 10.23 -1.11
N LYS A 24 20.86 9.70 0.12
CA LYS A 24 22.11 9.79 0.88
C LYS A 24 23.29 9.10 0.21
N LYS A 25 23.05 8.06 -0.59
CA LYS A 25 24.12 7.44 -1.40
C LYS A 25 24.66 8.40 -2.47
N LYS A 26 23.80 9.25 -3.04
CA LYS A 26 24.09 10.15 -4.15
C LYS A 26 24.43 11.59 -3.70
N ASP A 27 23.88 12.05 -2.57
CA ASP A 27 24.20 13.33 -1.91
C ASP A 27 24.70 13.08 -0.49
N LYS A 28 26.02 12.98 -0.33
CA LYS A 28 26.67 12.71 0.97
C LYS A 28 26.47 13.81 2.01
N LYS A 29 26.05 15.00 1.60
CA LYS A 29 25.76 16.16 2.46
C LYS A 29 24.27 16.43 2.60
N ALA A 30 23.43 15.43 2.28
CA ALA A 30 21.98 15.56 2.38
C ALA A 30 21.55 15.69 3.85
N GLU A 31 20.81 16.76 4.13
CA GLU A 31 20.14 16.99 5.41
C GLU A 31 18.63 16.81 5.20
N PHE A 32 18.02 16.05 6.11
CA PHE A 32 16.59 15.74 6.02
C PHE A 32 15.83 16.20 7.26
N ARG A 33 14.71 16.87 7.03
CA ARG A 33 13.74 17.24 8.06
C ARG A 33 12.32 16.97 7.55
N GLY A 34 11.36 16.76 8.44
CA GLY A 34 9.96 16.61 8.02
C GLY A 34 9.07 15.80 8.95
N CYS A 35 8.06 15.14 8.39
CA CYS A 35 7.11 14.32 9.14
C CYS A 35 7.11 12.89 8.60
N GLY A 36 7.17 11.91 9.50
CA GLY A 36 7.26 10.49 9.15
C GLY A 36 7.20 9.60 10.38
N GLY A 37 7.90 8.48 10.35
CA GLY A 37 7.91 7.53 11.44
C GLY A 37 9.30 7.03 11.82
N ASP A 38 9.31 5.89 12.50
CA ASP A 38 10.54 5.32 13.07
C ASP A 38 11.54 4.91 11.99
N LEU A 39 11.08 4.49 10.80
CA LEU A 39 11.96 4.09 9.70
C LEU A 39 12.69 5.30 9.10
N MET A 40 11.99 6.41 8.84
CA MET A 40 12.62 7.66 8.41
C MET A 40 13.59 8.18 9.47
N LYS A 41 13.21 8.12 10.76
CA LYS A 41 14.09 8.51 11.88
C LYS A 41 15.36 7.66 11.91
N ALA A 42 15.26 6.36 11.73
CA ALA A 42 16.41 5.46 11.64
C ALA A 42 17.36 5.80 10.48
N GLN A 43 16.83 6.37 9.38
CA GLN A 43 17.64 6.93 8.30
C GLN A 43 18.23 8.32 8.61
N GLY A 44 18.02 8.85 9.81
CA GLY A 44 18.57 10.15 10.26
C GLY A 44 17.79 11.36 9.74
N VAL A 45 16.50 11.22 9.52
CA VAL A 45 15.59 12.34 9.29
C VAL A 45 15.27 13.01 10.63
N ASP A 46 15.43 14.34 10.71
CA ASP A 46 14.98 15.14 11.86
C ASP A 46 13.45 15.28 11.78
N LEU A 47 12.73 14.56 12.64
CA LEU A 47 11.28 14.51 12.61
C LEU A 47 10.66 15.67 13.41
N LEU A 48 9.92 16.53 12.70
CA LEU A 48 9.02 17.51 13.34
C LEU A 48 7.85 16.79 14.03
N LYS A 49 7.26 15.78 13.38
CA LYS A 49 6.14 15.00 13.90
C LYS A 49 6.18 13.55 13.44
N HIS A 50 5.73 12.67 14.34
CA HIS A 50 5.49 11.28 14.00
C HIS A 50 4.12 11.09 13.35
N TYR A 51 4.02 10.27 12.27
CA TYR A 51 2.78 10.06 11.53
C TYR A 51 1.62 9.56 12.41
N ARG A 52 1.88 8.79 13.46
CA ARG A 52 0.85 8.33 14.42
C ARG A 52 0.07 9.46 15.06
N THR A 53 0.64 10.65 15.14
CA THR A 53 -0.01 11.85 15.69
C THR A 53 -0.70 12.69 14.61
N MET A 54 -0.53 12.36 13.34
CA MET A 54 -1.03 13.09 12.18
C MET A 54 -2.07 12.30 11.38
N ALA A 55 -1.98 10.96 11.42
CA ALA A 55 -2.82 10.07 10.64
C ALA A 55 -4.22 9.93 11.27
N TYR A 56 -5.15 10.70 10.77
CA TYR A 56 -6.58 10.53 11.02
C TYR A 56 -7.21 9.99 9.73
N MET A 57 -7.74 8.77 9.78
CA MET A 57 -8.31 8.08 8.63
C MET A 57 -9.81 7.88 8.77
N GLY A 58 -10.52 8.11 7.65
CA GLY A 58 -11.98 8.04 7.61
C GLY A 58 -12.63 9.40 7.80
N PHE A 59 -13.81 9.58 7.17
CA PHE A 59 -14.53 10.86 7.20
C PHE A 59 -14.90 11.32 8.61
N VAL A 60 -15.27 10.39 9.49
CA VAL A 60 -15.68 10.66 10.86
C VAL A 60 -14.48 11.06 11.72
N GLU A 61 -13.38 10.30 11.66
CA GLU A 61 -12.18 10.59 12.46
C GLU A 61 -11.53 11.90 12.04
N VAL A 62 -11.48 12.20 10.74
CA VAL A 62 -11.00 13.50 10.23
C VAL A 62 -11.90 14.63 10.67
N ALA A 63 -13.23 14.46 10.64
CA ALA A 63 -14.16 15.49 11.08
C ALA A 63 -14.01 15.80 12.57
N VAL A 64 -13.91 14.79 13.41
CA VAL A 64 -13.71 14.93 14.88
C VAL A 64 -12.36 15.58 15.22
N ASN A 65 -11.30 15.28 14.45
CA ASN A 65 -9.94 15.77 14.70
C ASN A 65 -9.51 16.90 13.75
N LEU A 66 -10.44 17.54 13.06
CA LEU A 66 -10.16 18.55 12.03
C LEU A 66 -9.20 19.65 12.53
N ARG A 67 -9.41 20.14 13.75
CA ARG A 67 -8.55 21.16 14.36
C ARG A 67 -7.09 20.68 14.48
N LYS A 68 -6.86 19.46 14.99
CA LYS A 68 -5.51 18.88 15.12
C LYS A 68 -4.82 18.68 13.77
N VAL A 69 -5.59 18.32 12.73
CA VAL A 69 -5.08 18.21 11.36
C VAL A 69 -4.65 19.57 10.83
N LEU A 70 -5.48 20.61 11.03
CA LEU A 70 -5.17 21.99 10.61
C LEU A 70 -3.98 22.55 11.37
N ASP A 71 -3.88 22.32 12.67
CA ASP A 71 -2.72 22.70 13.49
C ASP A 71 -1.43 22.01 13.02
N SER A 72 -1.51 20.74 12.65
CA SER A 72 -0.36 20.01 12.09
C SER A 72 0.08 20.57 10.74
N ILE A 73 -0.86 20.94 9.87
CA ILE A 73 -0.55 21.61 8.60
C ILE A 73 0.11 22.98 8.85
N ALA A 74 -0.42 23.77 9.79
CA ALA A 74 0.13 25.08 10.12
C ALA A 74 1.58 24.97 10.66
N GLN A 75 1.82 23.98 11.53
CA GLN A 75 3.16 23.72 12.05
C GLN A 75 4.15 23.30 10.96
N CYS A 76 3.76 22.37 10.06
CA CYS A 76 4.59 21.98 8.93
C CYS A 76 4.89 23.16 7.99
N LYS A 77 3.91 24.02 7.71
CA LYS A 77 4.11 25.21 6.89
C LYS A 77 5.14 26.18 7.49
N LYS A 78 5.04 26.44 8.79
CA LYS A 78 6.00 27.26 9.51
C LYS A 78 7.40 26.64 9.47
N ASP A 79 7.49 25.36 9.76
CA ASP A 79 8.75 24.62 9.79
C ASP A 79 9.46 24.56 8.43
N ILE A 80 8.73 24.42 7.33
CA ILE A 80 9.27 24.51 5.97
C ILE A 80 9.90 25.88 5.73
N VAL A 81 9.23 26.96 6.14
CA VAL A 81 9.78 28.32 5.98
C VAL A 81 11.01 28.53 6.83
N ASP A 82 11.01 28.05 8.09
CA ASP A 82 12.14 28.20 9.01
C ASP A 82 13.36 27.36 8.57
N TYR A 83 13.13 26.15 8.04
CA TYR A 83 14.18 25.23 7.59
C TYR A 83 14.80 25.61 6.23
N GLN A 84 14.05 26.30 5.34
CA GLN A 84 14.48 26.70 4.00
C GLN A 84 15.05 25.54 3.17
N PRO A 85 14.23 24.51 2.84
CA PRO A 85 14.70 23.36 2.07
C PRO A 85 14.94 23.71 0.59
N ASP A 86 15.87 23.00 -0.06
CA ASP A 86 16.04 23.04 -1.52
C ASP A 86 14.84 22.38 -2.24
N VAL A 87 14.18 21.41 -1.58
CA VAL A 87 13.02 20.68 -2.12
C VAL A 87 12.12 20.16 -1.01
N VAL A 88 10.80 20.20 -1.25
CA VAL A 88 9.78 19.54 -0.45
C VAL A 88 9.34 18.27 -1.18
N ILE A 89 9.52 17.11 -0.57
CA ILE A 89 9.15 15.78 -1.08
C ILE A 89 7.91 15.30 -0.34
N LEU A 90 6.84 15.07 -1.07
CA LEU A 90 5.55 14.62 -0.55
C LEU A 90 5.33 13.16 -0.94
N VAL A 91 5.14 12.29 0.05
CA VAL A 91 4.95 10.84 -0.19
C VAL A 91 3.51 10.47 0.09
N ASP A 92 2.74 10.07 -0.96
CA ASP A 92 1.32 9.73 -0.85
C ASP A 92 0.51 10.75 0.01
N TYR A 93 -0.38 10.30 0.90
CA TYR A 93 -1.12 11.08 1.91
C TYR A 93 -1.80 12.36 1.38
N PRO A 94 -2.66 12.25 0.37
CA PRO A 94 -3.12 13.39 -0.43
C PRO A 94 -3.94 14.43 0.33
N GLY A 95 -4.64 14.03 1.38
CA GLY A 95 -5.48 14.94 2.18
C GLY A 95 -4.69 16.06 2.83
N PHE A 96 -3.50 15.76 3.28
CA PHE A 96 -2.54 16.66 3.92
C PHE A 96 -1.59 17.26 2.88
N ASN A 97 -0.97 16.41 2.08
CA ASN A 97 0.12 16.77 1.18
C ASN A 97 -0.28 17.78 0.09
N PHE A 98 -1.49 17.76 -0.44
CA PHE A 98 -1.94 18.80 -1.38
C PHE A 98 -2.00 20.21 -0.76
N ARG A 99 -2.27 20.32 0.55
CA ARG A 99 -2.28 21.63 1.22
C ARG A 99 -0.87 22.16 1.48
N ILE A 100 0.08 21.24 1.66
CA ILE A 100 1.50 21.59 1.74
C ILE A 100 2.06 21.91 0.37
N ALA A 101 1.69 21.14 -0.68
CA ALA A 101 2.12 21.40 -2.06
C ALA A 101 1.74 22.82 -2.51
N ASP A 102 0.44 23.18 -2.37
CA ASP A 102 -0.05 24.50 -2.72
C ASP A 102 0.77 25.60 -2.01
N PHE A 103 0.96 25.47 -0.70
CA PHE A 103 1.70 26.46 0.09
C PHE A 103 3.20 26.53 -0.27
N ALA A 104 3.86 25.38 -0.39
CA ALA A 104 5.28 25.34 -0.70
C ALA A 104 5.56 25.94 -2.08
N HIS A 105 4.74 25.62 -3.06
CA HIS A 105 4.81 26.20 -4.41
C HIS A 105 4.58 27.73 -4.40
N GLU A 106 3.57 28.22 -3.67
CA GLU A 106 3.30 29.65 -3.50
C GLU A 106 4.46 30.42 -2.83
N LYS A 107 5.24 29.73 -1.99
CA LYS A 107 6.46 30.26 -1.34
C LYS A 107 7.73 30.11 -2.19
N GLY A 108 7.63 29.55 -3.40
CA GLY A 108 8.75 29.37 -4.31
C GLY A 108 9.63 28.15 -4.05
N PHE A 109 9.23 27.26 -3.13
CA PHE A 109 9.93 26.00 -2.91
C PHE A 109 9.65 25.02 -4.04
N LYS A 110 10.64 24.19 -4.39
CA LYS A 110 10.45 23.06 -5.28
C LYS A 110 9.61 21.99 -4.60
N VAL A 111 8.59 21.48 -5.30
CA VAL A 111 7.68 20.47 -4.79
C VAL A 111 7.74 19.21 -5.66
N PHE A 112 8.21 18.11 -5.09
CA PHE A 112 8.21 16.81 -5.73
C PHE A 112 7.22 15.89 -5.02
N TYR A 113 6.47 15.12 -5.80
CA TYR A 113 5.49 14.19 -5.27
C TYR A 113 5.88 12.77 -5.64
N TYR A 114 6.15 11.93 -4.66
CA TYR A 114 6.46 10.51 -4.81
C TYR A 114 5.28 9.67 -4.36
N ILE A 115 4.90 8.68 -5.15
CA ILE A 115 3.70 7.86 -5.00
C ILE A 115 2.44 8.70 -5.20
N SER A 116 2.00 8.75 -6.44
CA SER A 116 0.83 9.51 -6.87
C SER A 116 -0.42 9.14 -6.05
N PRO A 117 -1.19 10.14 -5.63
CA PRO A 117 -2.54 9.86 -5.12
C PRO A 117 -3.39 9.20 -6.21
N GLN A 118 -4.25 8.27 -5.82
CA GLN A 118 -5.13 7.53 -6.75
C GLN A 118 -6.23 8.43 -7.38
N VAL A 119 -5.81 9.56 -7.99
CA VAL A 119 -6.75 10.50 -8.62
C VAL A 119 -7.41 9.92 -9.87
N TRP A 120 -6.80 8.93 -10.49
CA TRP A 120 -7.33 8.16 -11.60
C TRP A 120 -8.57 7.35 -11.22
N ALA A 121 -8.67 6.90 -9.97
CA ALA A 121 -9.82 6.13 -9.48
C ALA A 121 -11.04 7.01 -9.19
N TRP A 122 -10.82 8.20 -8.58
CA TRP A 122 -11.96 8.97 -8.07
C TRP A 122 -11.66 10.47 -8.05
N LYS A 123 -11.29 11.32 -8.10
CA LYS A 123 -11.04 12.77 -7.98
C LYS A 123 -10.18 13.33 -9.11
N ARG A 124 -10.51 12.98 -10.35
CA ARG A 124 -9.80 13.48 -11.55
C ARG A 124 -9.61 15.00 -11.57
N ARG A 125 -10.52 15.79 -10.96
CA ARG A 125 -10.33 17.26 -10.83
C ARG A 125 -9.08 17.65 -10.03
N ARG A 126 -8.51 16.77 -9.22
CA ARG A 126 -7.25 17.01 -8.48
C ARG A 126 -6.02 17.04 -9.39
N VAL A 127 -6.10 16.51 -10.61
CA VAL A 127 -5.01 16.61 -11.59
C VAL A 127 -4.63 18.08 -11.85
N ARG A 128 -5.61 18.99 -11.87
CA ARG A 128 -5.33 20.44 -12.00
C ARG A 128 -4.52 21.01 -10.83
N LYS A 129 -4.71 20.47 -9.62
CA LYS A 129 -3.89 20.87 -8.47
C LYS A 129 -2.46 20.39 -8.62
N ILE A 130 -2.27 19.15 -9.08
CA ILE A 130 -0.96 18.59 -9.37
C ILE A 130 -0.24 19.46 -10.39
N GLN A 131 -0.88 19.80 -11.51
CA GLN A 131 -0.33 20.70 -12.53
C GLN A 131 0.11 22.06 -11.98
N LYS A 132 -0.64 22.60 -11.01
CA LYS A 132 -0.37 23.93 -10.45
C LYS A 132 0.75 23.93 -9.41
N SER A 133 0.84 22.89 -8.59
CA SER A 133 1.59 22.96 -7.32
C SER A 133 2.67 21.89 -7.18
N VAL A 134 2.89 21.06 -8.20
CA VAL A 134 3.90 19.98 -8.18
C VAL A 134 4.84 20.16 -9.37
N ASP A 135 6.13 20.36 -9.09
CA ASP A 135 7.15 20.52 -10.12
C ASP A 135 7.56 19.19 -10.77
N LYS A 136 7.53 18.08 -10.02
CA LYS A 136 7.83 16.74 -10.51
C LYS A 136 6.97 15.71 -9.80
N MET A 137 6.31 14.85 -10.58
CA MET A 137 5.52 13.72 -10.09
C MET A 137 6.21 12.40 -10.42
N LEU A 138 6.46 11.58 -9.41
CA LEU A 138 7.05 10.25 -9.52
C LEU A 138 5.96 9.22 -9.24
N VAL A 139 5.58 8.48 -10.28
CA VAL A 139 4.48 7.50 -10.23
C VAL A 139 5.00 6.08 -10.11
N ILE A 140 4.20 5.20 -9.52
CA ILE A 140 4.60 3.82 -9.19
C ILE A 140 3.78 2.75 -9.90
N LEU A 141 2.70 3.13 -10.59
CA LEU A 141 1.88 2.20 -11.38
C LEU A 141 2.11 2.48 -12.88
N PRO A 142 2.33 1.45 -13.70
CA PRO A 142 2.70 1.62 -15.12
C PRO A 142 1.70 2.45 -15.92
N PHE A 143 0.40 2.28 -15.66
CA PHE A 143 -0.66 2.99 -16.38
C PHE A 143 -0.80 4.47 -16.00
N GLU A 144 -0.14 4.93 -14.93
CA GLU A 144 -0.25 6.33 -14.47
C GLU A 144 0.41 7.30 -15.44
N GLU A 145 1.49 6.90 -16.14
CA GLU A 145 2.11 7.77 -17.15
C GLU A 145 1.11 8.11 -18.27
N GLU A 146 0.43 7.12 -18.83
CA GLU A 146 -0.58 7.33 -19.86
C GLU A 146 -1.78 8.14 -19.32
N PHE A 147 -2.21 7.83 -18.09
CA PHE A 147 -3.28 8.59 -17.44
C PHE A 147 -2.93 10.07 -17.34
N TYR A 148 -1.77 10.43 -16.79
CA TYR A 148 -1.37 11.81 -16.59
C TYR A 148 -1.07 12.54 -17.92
N LYS A 149 -0.51 11.85 -18.90
CA LYS A 149 -0.28 12.37 -20.25
C LYS A 149 -1.57 12.90 -20.92
N ARG A 150 -2.71 12.23 -20.71
CA ARG A 150 -4.02 12.67 -21.20
C ARG A 150 -4.47 14.03 -20.64
N TYR A 151 -3.88 14.44 -19.51
CA TYR A 151 -4.15 15.74 -18.87
C TYR A 151 -3.00 16.74 -19.06
N GLY A 152 -2.00 16.42 -19.87
CA GLY A 152 -0.83 17.27 -20.08
C GLY A 152 0.05 17.44 -18.84
N VAL A 153 0.08 16.45 -17.95
CA VAL A 153 0.98 16.40 -16.78
C VAL A 153 2.14 15.48 -17.09
N ASP A 154 3.35 16.03 -17.03
CA ASP A 154 4.57 15.23 -17.13
C ASP A 154 4.85 14.51 -15.81
N VAL A 155 4.96 13.19 -15.88
CA VAL A 155 5.26 12.32 -14.75
C VAL A 155 6.36 11.33 -15.13
N THR A 156 7.02 10.75 -14.14
CA THR A 156 8.05 9.74 -14.38
C THR A 156 7.68 8.47 -13.65
N TYR A 157 7.52 7.37 -14.37
CA TYR A 157 7.38 6.04 -13.78
C TYR A 157 8.72 5.58 -13.22
N VAL A 158 8.79 5.35 -11.93
CA VAL A 158 10.02 4.97 -11.23
C VAL A 158 10.09 3.48 -10.88
N GLY A 159 9.04 2.71 -11.17
CA GLY A 159 8.87 1.33 -10.70
C GLY A 159 8.04 1.28 -9.42
N HIS A 160 7.67 0.07 -9.01
CA HIS A 160 6.86 -0.12 -7.79
C HIS A 160 7.75 -0.41 -6.58
N PRO A 161 7.72 0.41 -5.51
CA PRO A 161 8.64 0.26 -4.37
C PRO A 161 8.44 -1.02 -3.57
N LEU A 162 7.33 -1.71 -3.75
CA LEU A 162 7.12 -3.05 -3.19
C LEU A 162 8.17 -4.05 -3.71
N LEU A 163 8.62 -3.92 -4.96
CA LEU A 163 9.66 -4.78 -5.51
C LEU A 163 11.00 -4.59 -4.78
N ASP A 164 11.31 -3.38 -4.31
CA ASP A 164 12.49 -3.11 -3.49
C ASP A 164 12.44 -3.85 -2.15
N GLU A 165 11.24 -3.95 -1.56
CA GLU A 165 11.03 -4.68 -0.30
C GLU A 165 11.12 -6.20 -0.51
N LEU A 166 10.49 -6.71 -1.57
CA LEU A 166 10.53 -8.14 -1.89
C LEU A 166 11.94 -8.61 -2.25
N ALA A 167 12.72 -7.77 -2.94
CA ALA A 167 14.12 -8.09 -3.27
C ALA A 167 15.03 -8.22 -2.03
N LYS A 168 14.67 -7.56 -0.92
CA LYS A 168 15.37 -7.71 0.37
C LYS A 168 14.92 -8.96 1.13
N PHE A 169 13.73 -9.48 0.80
CA PHE A 169 13.15 -10.63 1.45
C PHE A 169 13.69 -11.91 0.79
N GLY A 170 14.52 -12.64 1.53
CA GLY A 170 15.14 -13.87 1.03
C GLY A 170 14.16 -15.07 1.00
N ASN A 171 14.62 -16.18 0.47
CA ASN A 171 13.87 -17.43 0.53
C ASN A 171 13.76 -17.92 1.97
N GLY A 172 12.54 -17.94 2.50
CA GLY A 172 12.23 -18.40 3.85
C GLY A 172 12.43 -19.93 3.98
N ASN A 173 12.72 -20.39 5.20
CA ASN A 173 12.75 -21.82 5.52
C ASN A 173 11.37 -22.27 5.97
N ARG A 174 10.64 -23.05 5.14
CA ARG A 174 9.28 -23.55 5.43
C ARG A 174 9.23 -24.29 6.76
N SER A 175 10.15 -25.20 7.04
CA SER A 175 10.13 -25.98 8.28
C SER A 175 10.33 -25.11 9.53
N MET A 176 11.13 -24.05 9.43
CA MET A 176 11.28 -23.09 10.54
C MET A 176 10.01 -22.27 10.75
N PHE A 177 9.37 -21.81 9.65
CA PHE A 177 8.12 -21.07 9.72
C PHE A 177 7.00 -21.92 10.35
N LEU A 178 6.83 -23.15 9.89
CA LEU A 178 5.82 -24.08 10.44
C LEU A 178 6.03 -24.34 11.93
N ARG A 179 7.27 -24.68 12.35
CA ARG A 179 7.60 -24.96 13.77
C ARG A 179 7.38 -23.75 14.67
N ARG A 180 7.85 -22.57 14.25
CA ARG A 180 7.71 -21.33 15.03
C ARG A 180 6.25 -20.96 15.28
N ASN A 181 5.37 -21.26 14.33
CA ASN A 181 3.96 -20.93 14.40
C ASN A 181 3.06 -22.11 14.79
N SER A 182 3.64 -23.27 15.20
CA SER A 182 2.91 -24.50 15.59
C SER A 182 1.97 -25.00 14.48
N LEU A 183 2.38 -24.85 13.22
CA LEU A 183 1.63 -25.28 12.04
C LEU A 183 1.98 -26.74 11.68
N GLY A 184 1.01 -27.49 11.16
CA GLY A 184 1.20 -28.85 10.72
C GLY A 184 1.98 -28.96 9.42
N GLU A 185 2.89 -29.93 9.31
CA GLU A 185 3.69 -30.15 8.09
C GLU A 185 2.88 -30.79 6.95
N LYS A 186 1.82 -31.54 7.27
CA LYS A 186 1.04 -32.34 6.30
C LYS A 186 -0.07 -31.57 5.59
N ARG A 187 -0.58 -30.50 6.20
CA ARG A 187 -1.66 -29.69 5.62
C ARG A 187 -1.07 -28.47 4.89
N GLU A 188 -1.56 -28.20 3.71
CA GLU A 188 -1.23 -26.98 2.99
C GLU A 188 -1.90 -25.77 3.64
N ILE A 189 -1.32 -24.58 3.40
CA ILE A 189 -1.74 -23.35 4.04
C ILE A 189 -2.62 -22.55 3.09
N ILE A 190 -3.77 -22.09 3.60
CA ILE A 190 -4.56 -21.02 2.99
C ILE A 190 -4.37 -19.76 3.84
N ALA A 191 -3.82 -18.71 3.24
CA ALA A 191 -3.61 -17.45 3.93
C ALA A 191 -4.90 -16.61 3.99
N LEU A 192 -5.17 -16.04 5.16
CA LEU A 192 -6.24 -15.06 5.36
C LEU A 192 -5.63 -13.70 5.67
N LEU A 193 -5.75 -12.75 4.73
CA LEU A 193 -5.26 -11.38 4.85
C LEU A 193 -6.45 -10.41 5.05
N PRO A 194 -6.95 -10.25 6.28
CA PRO A 194 -8.20 -9.51 6.53
C PRO A 194 -8.04 -7.98 6.53
N GLY A 195 -6.85 -7.50 6.19
CA GLY A 195 -6.50 -6.08 6.16
C GLY A 195 -5.66 -5.62 7.35
N SER A 196 -5.18 -4.38 7.26
CA SER A 196 -4.29 -3.77 8.26
C SER A 196 -5.00 -2.81 9.22
N ARG A 197 -6.29 -2.53 9.00
CA ARG A 197 -7.08 -1.61 9.83
C ARG A 197 -8.12 -2.35 10.67
N LYS A 198 -8.33 -1.89 11.90
CA LYS A 198 -9.30 -2.49 12.84
C LYS A 198 -10.69 -2.72 12.22
N GLN A 199 -11.16 -1.77 11.41
CA GLN A 199 -12.48 -1.87 10.76
C GLN A 199 -12.49 -2.89 9.62
N GLU A 200 -11.38 -3.04 8.89
CA GLU A 200 -11.23 -4.06 7.85
C GLU A 200 -11.26 -5.44 8.49
N VAL A 201 -10.39 -5.69 9.47
CA VAL A 201 -10.33 -6.96 10.20
C VAL A 201 -11.69 -7.36 10.77
N LYS A 202 -12.40 -6.43 11.43
CA LYS A 202 -13.74 -6.68 11.99
C LYS A 202 -14.79 -7.08 10.95
N ARG A 203 -14.65 -6.65 9.70
CA ARG A 203 -15.61 -6.93 8.62
C ARG A 203 -15.23 -8.14 7.78
N MET A 204 -13.94 -8.27 7.48
CA MET A 204 -13.45 -9.25 6.53
C MET A 204 -13.19 -10.60 7.19
N LEU A 205 -12.51 -10.62 8.35
CA LEU A 205 -12.14 -11.85 9.02
C LEU A 205 -13.35 -12.74 9.34
N PRO A 206 -14.49 -12.24 9.87
CA PRO A 206 -15.66 -13.11 10.13
C PRO A 206 -16.20 -13.79 8.87
N VAL A 207 -16.12 -13.16 7.71
CA VAL A 207 -16.59 -13.75 6.45
C VAL A 207 -15.59 -14.76 5.93
N MET A 208 -14.28 -14.45 5.99
CA MET A 208 -13.22 -15.38 5.61
C MET A 208 -13.20 -16.64 6.46
N LEU A 209 -13.51 -16.54 7.76
CA LEU A 209 -13.54 -17.69 8.67
C LEU A 209 -14.66 -18.69 8.34
N LYS A 210 -15.73 -18.27 7.67
CA LYS A 210 -16.84 -19.17 7.34
C LYS A 210 -16.44 -20.31 6.39
N VAL A 211 -15.42 -20.08 5.54
CA VAL A 211 -14.99 -21.11 4.58
C VAL A 211 -14.15 -22.20 5.20
N THR A 212 -13.62 -22.02 6.39
CA THR A 212 -12.64 -22.95 6.99
C THR A 212 -13.19 -24.36 7.21
N SER A 213 -14.48 -24.48 7.52
CA SER A 213 -15.15 -25.77 7.72
C SER A 213 -15.38 -26.56 6.41
N HIS A 214 -15.29 -25.91 5.26
CA HIS A 214 -15.46 -26.55 3.95
C HIS A 214 -14.16 -27.17 3.40
N PHE A 215 -13.00 -26.83 4.00
CA PHE A 215 -11.68 -27.30 3.56
C PHE A 215 -10.86 -27.84 4.75
N PRO A 216 -11.31 -28.92 5.40
CA PRO A 216 -10.66 -29.46 6.61
C PRO A 216 -9.26 -30.04 6.34
N GLU A 217 -8.94 -30.36 5.09
CA GLU A 217 -7.63 -30.84 4.64
C GLU A 217 -6.56 -29.74 4.60
N TYR A 218 -6.95 -28.47 4.64
CA TYR A 218 -6.05 -27.32 4.70
C TYR A 218 -5.95 -26.77 6.13
N GLN A 219 -4.90 -26.00 6.37
CA GLN A 219 -4.79 -25.17 7.58
C GLN A 219 -4.90 -23.68 7.20
N PHE A 220 -5.80 -22.99 7.87
CA PHE A 220 -6.02 -21.57 7.64
C PHE A 220 -5.17 -20.74 8.59
N VAL A 221 -4.45 -19.75 8.03
CA VAL A 221 -3.53 -18.92 8.81
C VAL A 221 -3.85 -17.44 8.56
N VAL A 222 -4.18 -16.73 9.63
CA VAL A 222 -4.50 -15.30 9.60
C VAL A 222 -3.22 -14.48 9.70
N ALA A 223 -3.01 -13.56 8.78
CA ALA A 223 -1.95 -12.55 8.85
C ALA A 223 -2.39 -11.39 9.77
N GLY A 224 -1.76 -11.27 10.92
CA GLY A 224 -1.94 -10.17 11.86
C GLY A 224 -0.85 -9.11 11.71
N VAL A 225 -1.21 -7.84 11.99
CA VAL A 225 -0.29 -6.70 11.99
C VAL A 225 -0.06 -6.19 13.41
N SER A 226 1.17 -5.76 13.72
CA SER A 226 1.55 -5.25 15.06
C SER A 226 0.84 -3.97 15.49
N SER A 227 0.26 -3.24 14.55
CA SER A 227 -0.53 -2.03 14.84
C SER A 227 -1.89 -2.32 15.47
N LEU A 228 -2.32 -3.59 15.49
CA LEU A 228 -3.58 -4.04 16.07
C LEU A 228 -3.33 -5.06 17.17
N GLU A 229 -4.15 -4.98 18.22
CA GLU A 229 -4.03 -5.89 19.35
C GLU A 229 -4.40 -7.34 18.96
N LYS A 230 -3.60 -8.30 19.42
CA LYS A 230 -3.84 -9.74 19.22
C LYS A 230 -5.20 -10.20 19.74
N SER A 231 -5.68 -9.56 20.82
CA SER A 231 -7.01 -9.77 21.42
C SER A 231 -8.15 -9.56 20.42
N LEU A 232 -8.01 -8.58 19.49
CA LEU A 232 -8.98 -8.34 18.43
C LEU A 232 -9.14 -9.56 17.52
N TYR A 233 -8.02 -10.11 17.04
CA TYR A 233 -8.04 -11.30 16.17
C TYR A 233 -8.60 -12.51 16.92
N LYS A 234 -8.09 -12.79 18.11
CA LYS A 234 -8.55 -13.92 18.95
C LYS A 234 -10.05 -13.82 19.26
N GLY A 235 -10.56 -12.63 19.56
CA GLY A 235 -11.98 -12.43 19.81
C GLY A 235 -12.87 -12.72 18.61
N ILE A 236 -12.39 -12.46 17.39
CA ILE A 236 -13.12 -12.74 16.13
C ILE A 236 -12.97 -14.22 15.74
N MET A 237 -11.77 -14.79 15.87
CA MET A 237 -11.50 -16.20 15.56
C MET A 237 -12.28 -17.15 16.45
N GLY A 238 -12.48 -16.78 17.71
CA GLY A 238 -13.29 -17.58 18.64
C GLY A 238 -12.77 -19.02 18.79
N LYS A 239 -13.58 -20.00 18.38
CA LYS A 239 -13.27 -21.44 18.41
C LYS A 239 -12.93 -22.01 17.03
N ALA A 240 -12.77 -21.18 16.00
CA ALA A 240 -12.41 -21.66 14.67
C ALA A 240 -11.02 -22.32 14.69
N ASP A 241 -10.86 -23.42 13.93
CA ASP A 241 -9.55 -24.10 13.77
C ASP A 241 -8.67 -23.30 12.80
N VAL A 242 -8.12 -22.20 13.29
CA VAL A 242 -7.28 -21.28 12.51
C VAL A 242 -6.11 -20.76 13.35
N PHE A 243 -5.02 -20.47 12.70
CA PHE A 243 -3.80 -19.95 13.32
C PHE A 243 -3.67 -18.45 13.09
N LEU A 244 -2.92 -17.77 13.95
CA LEU A 244 -2.59 -16.35 13.80
C LEU A 244 -1.08 -16.18 13.80
N VAL A 245 -0.55 -15.57 12.73
CA VAL A 245 0.85 -15.15 12.65
C VAL A 245 0.93 -13.63 12.60
N GLU A 246 1.85 -13.02 13.34
CA GLU A 246 1.96 -11.56 13.45
C GLU A 246 3.24 -11.07 12.80
N ASN A 247 3.10 -10.07 11.91
CA ASN A 247 4.23 -9.46 11.17
C ASN A 247 5.05 -10.47 10.33
N GLN A 248 4.42 -11.52 9.85
CA GLN A 248 5.04 -12.58 9.06
C GLN A 248 4.28 -12.78 7.73
N THR A 249 3.69 -11.71 7.16
CA THR A 249 2.84 -11.82 5.97
C THR A 249 3.61 -12.40 4.79
N TYR A 250 4.84 -11.99 4.54
CA TYR A 250 5.64 -12.50 3.42
C TYR A 250 6.05 -13.95 3.61
N GLU A 251 6.47 -14.34 4.83
CA GLU A 251 6.75 -15.74 5.15
C GLU A 251 5.49 -16.61 5.04
N LEU A 252 4.33 -16.09 5.44
CA LEU A 252 3.05 -16.76 5.27
C LEU A 252 2.75 -16.97 3.78
N LEU A 253 2.84 -15.92 2.96
CA LEU A 253 2.60 -16.01 1.52
C LEU A 253 3.55 -17.00 0.83
N GLN A 254 4.85 -16.97 1.14
CA GLN A 254 5.81 -17.95 0.60
C GLN A 254 5.45 -19.41 0.87
N ASN A 255 4.64 -19.67 1.88
CA ASN A 255 4.27 -21.01 2.30
C ASN A 255 2.79 -21.35 2.05
N SER A 256 2.06 -20.50 1.35
CA SER A 256 0.63 -20.65 1.10
C SER A 256 0.32 -21.16 -0.31
N SER A 257 -0.67 -22.04 -0.43
CA SER A 257 -1.16 -22.57 -1.70
C SER A 257 -2.26 -21.70 -2.30
N ALA A 258 -2.99 -20.95 -1.47
CA ALA A 258 -3.97 -19.96 -1.89
C ALA A 258 -4.17 -18.90 -0.80
N ALA A 259 -4.85 -17.79 -1.16
CA ALA A 259 -5.14 -16.72 -0.22
C ALA A 259 -6.54 -16.10 -0.40
N LEU A 260 -7.15 -15.68 0.72
CA LEU A 260 -8.28 -14.76 0.74
C LEU A 260 -7.75 -13.40 1.19
N VAL A 261 -7.84 -12.38 0.33
CA VAL A 261 -7.12 -11.12 0.51
C VAL A 261 -8.07 -9.93 0.49
N THR A 262 -8.02 -9.08 1.50
CA THR A 262 -8.73 -7.80 1.48
C THR A 262 -8.11 -6.87 0.44
N SER A 263 -8.96 -6.25 -0.39
CA SER A 263 -8.51 -5.32 -1.43
C SER A 263 -7.61 -4.22 -0.87
N GLY A 264 -6.44 -4.06 -1.45
CA GLY A 264 -5.39 -3.12 -1.07
C GLY A 264 -4.04 -3.54 -1.66
N THR A 265 -2.94 -3.03 -1.11
CA THR A 265 -1.58 -3.40 -1.53
C THR A 265 -1.32 -4.91 -1.36
N ALA A 266 -1.96 -5.53 -0.37
CA ALA A 266 -1.84 -6.96 -0.10
C ALA A 266 -2.19 -7.86 -1.30
N THR A 267 -3.08 -7.43 -2.21
CA THR A 267 -3.37 -8.18 -3.44
C THR A 267 -2.16 -8.23 -4.35
N LEU A 268 -1.44 -7.13 -4.49
CA LEU A 268 -0.21 -7.10 -5.28
C LEU A 268 0.92 -7.90 -4.62
N GLU A 269 1.04 -7.80 -3.29
CA GLU A 269 1.99 -8.62 -2.51
C GLU A 269 1.73 -10.11 -2.76
N THR A 270 0.48 -10.55 -2.65
CA THR A 270 0.08 -11.95 -2.85
C THR A 270 0.42 -12.45 -4.26
N ALA A 271 0.09 -11.67 -5.29
CA ALA A 271 0.41 -12.00 -6.68
C ALA A 271 1.92 -12.08 -6.94
N LEU A 272 2.73 -11.18 -6.34
CA LEU A 272 4.19 -11.16 -6.46
C LEU A 272 4.86 -12.34 -5.74
N PHE A 273 4.20 -12.97 -4.78
CA PHE A 273 4.60 -14.26 -4.21
C PHE A 273 4.04 -15.45 -5.01
N SER A 274 3.42 -15.22 -6.15
CA SER A 274 2.80 -16.26 -7.00
C SER A 274 1.76 -17.11 -6.23
N VAL A 275 1.02 -16.51 -5.32
CA VAL A 275 -0.03 -17.17 -4.54
C VAL A 275 -1.39 -16.88 -5.18
N PRO A 276 -2.12 -17.90 -5.66
CA PRO A 276 -3.48 -17.71 -6.17
C PRO A 276 -4.40 -17.10 -5.12
N GLU A 277 -5.18 -16.08 -5.50
CA GLU A 277 -5.99 -15.34 -4.53
C GLU A 277 -7.43 -15.07 -4.95
N VAL A 278 -8.31 -14.92 -3.96
CA VAL A 278 -9.63 -14.31 -4.09
C VAL A 278 -9.63 -12.99 -3.34
N VAL A 279 -9.99 -11.92 -4.03
CA VAL A 279 -10.04 -10.58 -3.45
C VAL A 279 -11.39 -10.34 -2.79
N CYS A 280 -11.36 -9.95 -1.54
CA CYS A 280 -12.50 -9.73 -0.68
C CYS A 280 -12.65 -8.24 -0.34
N TYR A 281 -13.86 -7.68 -0.48
CA TYR A 281 -14.09 -6.30 -0.08
C TYR A 281 -15.50 -6.05 0.44
N LYS A 282 -15.59 -5.45 1.62
CA LYS A 282 -16.86 -5.01 2.23
C LYS A 282 -16.71 -3.67 2.94
N ALA A 283 -17.35 -2.65 2.41
CA ALA A 283 -17.42 -1.32 3.02
C ALA A 283 -18.73 -1.15 3.83
N THR A 284 -18.84 -0.07 4.60
CA THR A 284 -20.16 0.31 5.17
C THR A 284 -21.11 0.69 4.04
N GLY A 285 -22.40 0.34 4.15
CA GLY A 285 -23.37 0.58 3.09
C GLY A 285 -23.38 2.02 2.58
N PHE A 286 -23.35 3.01 3.47
CA PHE A 286 -23.27 4.43 3.11
C PHE A 286 -21.98 4.77 2.34
N SER A 287 -20.84 4.32 2.83
CA SER A 287 -19.55 4.55 2.16
C SER A 287 -19.47 3.85 0.80
N TYR A 288 -20.10 2.67 0.66
CA TYR A 288 -20.11 1.92 -0.61
C TYR A 288 -20.94 2.63 -1.69
N HIS A 289 -22.17 3.05 -1.36
CA HIS A 289 -23.01 3.75 -2.33
C HIS A 289 -22.38 5.08 -2.78
N LEU A 290 -21.76 5.81 -1.86
CA LEU A 290 -21.03 7.03 -2.17
C LEU A 290 -19.78 6.72 -3.03
N ALA A 291 -19.02 5.67 -2.70
CA ALA A 291 -17.85 5.25 -3.45
C ALA A 291 -18.25 4.74 -4.85
N LYS A 292 -19.26 3.89 -4.97
CA LYS A 292 -19.76 3.38 -6.26
C LYS A 292 -20.16 4.52 -7.22
N TRP A 293 -20.73 5.59 -6.70
CA TRP A 293 -21.06 6.77 -7.51
C TRP A 293 -19.84 7.60 -7.91
N MET A 294 -18.79 7.61 -7.08
CA MET A 294 -17.57 8.41 -7.28
C MET A 294 -16.45 7.65 -8.00
N ILE A 295 -16.38 6.33 -7.85
CA ILE A 295 -15.31 5.49 -8.40
C ILE A 295 -15.66 5.09 -9.84
N LYS A 296 -14.75 5.41 -10.77
CA LYS A 296 -14.89 5.13 -12.20
C LYS A 296 -13.91 4.05 -12.70
N VAL A 297 -13.51 3.14 -11.84
CA VAL A 297 -12.61 2.05 -12.20
C VAL A 297 -13.38 0.75 -12.38
N LYS A 298 -12.88 -0.12 -13.27
CA LYS A 298 -13.48 -1.44 -13.54
C LYS A 298 -13.22 -2.42 -12.41
N PHE A 299 -12.08 -2.29 -11.73
CA PHE A 299 -11.56 -3.21 -10.74
C PHE A 299 -11.14 -2.47 -9.47
N ILE A 300 -11.02 -3.21 -8.36
CA ILE A 300 -10.58 -2.63 -7.07
C ILE A 300 -9.24 -3.19 -6.58
N SER A 301 -8.79 -4.35 -7.09
CA SER A 301 -7.47 -4.89 -6.81
C SER A 301 -6.41 -4.23 -7.70
N LEU A 302 -5.19 -4.05 -7.17
CA LEU A 302 -4.08 -3.53 -7.96
C LEU A 302 -3.69 -4.48 -9.09
N VAL A 303 -3.83 -5.79 -8.88
CA VAL A 303 -3.55 -6.82 -9.89
C VAL A 303 -4.41 -6.58 -11.14
N ASN A 304 -5.73 -6.58 -10.99
CA ASN A 304 -6.67 -6.39 -12.11
C ASN A 304 -6.53 -5.00 -12.75
N LEU A 305 -6.25 -3.96 -11.94
CA LEU A 305 -6.05 -2.59 -12.43
C LEU A 305 -4.80 -2.46 -13.29
N ILE A 306 -3.67 -3.07 -12.89
CA ILE A 306 -2.42 -3.02 -13.65
C ILE A 306 -2.55 -3.85 -14.93
N MET A 307 -3.22 -4.99 -14.85
CA MET A 307 -3.42 -5.89 -15.98
C MET A 307 -4.53 -5.42 -16.94
N ASP A 308 -5.42 -4.53 -16.50
CA ASP A 308 -6.68 -4.10 -17.18
C ASP A 308 -7.58 -5.28 -17.57
N LYS A 309 -7.49 -6.39 -16.83
CA LYS A 309 -8.33 -7.61 -16.98
C LYS A 309 -8.61 -8.27 -15.64
N GLU A 310 -9.65 -9.13 -15.56
CA GLU A 310 -9.93 -9.94 -14.38
C GLU A 310 -8.95 -11.11 -14.30
N VAL A 311 -7.81 -10.90 -13.65
CA VAL A 311 -6.84 -11.95 -13.31
C VAL A 311 -7.30 -12.67 -12.05
N VAL A 312 -7.64 -11.90 -11.02
CA VAL A 312 -8.12 -12.39 -9.73
C VAL A 312 -9.60 -12.06 -9.55
N LYS A 313 -10.35 -13.00 -8.97
CA LYS A 313 -11.78 -12.77 -8.70
C LYS A 313 -11.96 -11.77 -7.57
N GLU A 314 -12.79 -10.75 -7.82
CA GLU A 314 -13.14 -9.74 -6.82
C GLU A 314 -14.56 -9.99 -6.30
N LEU A 315 -14.69 -10.41 -5.04
CA LEU A 315 -15.97 -10.55 -4.35
C LEU A 315 -16.25 -9.28 -3.53
N ILE A 316 -17.21 -8.48 -4.02
CA ILE A 316 -17.45 -7.13 -3.49
C ILE A 316 -18.86 -7.08 -2.87
N GLN A 317 -18.95 -6.62 -1.64
CA GLN A 317 -20.22 -6.34 -0.93
C GLN A 317 -21.18 -7.55 -0.88
N GLY A 318 -22.24 -7.54 -1.71
CA GLY A 318 -23.24 -8.59 -1.78
C GLY A 318 -22.72 -9.90 -2.37
N ASP A 319 -21.70 -9.83 -3.24
CA ASP A 319 -21.07 -11.00 -3.84
C ASP A 319 -20.12 -11.69 -2.85
N LEU A 320 -19.70 -11.00 -1.78
CA LEU A 320 -18.87 -11.56 -0.72
C LEU A 320 -19.74 -12.41 0.24
N THR A 321 -20.13 -13.57 -0.23
CA THR A 321 -20.89 -14.60 0.50
C THR A 321 -20.01 -15.82 0.78
N GLU A 322 -20.43 -16.64 1.73
CA GLU A 322 -19.76 -17.92 2.03
C GLU A 322 -19.72 -18.82 0.79
N ASP A 323 -20.87 -19.00 0.11
CA ASP A 323 -20.99 -19.86 -1.06
C ASP A 323 -20.07 -19.42 -2.20
N ASN A 324 -20.01 -18.13 -2.49
CA ASN A 324 -19.11 -17.58 -3.52
C ASN A 324 -17.64 -17.76 -3.13
N LEU A 325 -17.28 -17.54 -1.86
CA LEU A 325 -15.93 -17.77 -1.37
C LEU A 325 -15.52 -19.22 -1.50
N VAL A 326 -16.39 -20.15 -1.07
CA VAL A 326 -16.16 -21.59 -1.20
C VAL A 326 -15.98 -21.98 -2.66
N LYS A 327 -16.86 -21.50 -3.54
CA LYS A 327 -16.79 -21.77 -4.98
C LYS A 327 -15.46 -21.30 -5.58
N GLU A 328 -15.10 -20.05 -5.36
CA GLU A 328 -13.89 -19.46 -5.96
C GLU A 328 -12.62 -20.12 -5.37
N LEU A 329 -12.59 -20.35 -4.05
CA LEU A 329 -11.45 -21.03 -3.41
C LEU A 329 -11.30 -22.47 -3.90
N ASN A 330 -12.41 -23.19 -4.08
CA ASN A 330 -12.41 -24.57 -4.64
C ASN A 330 -11.83 -24.57 -6.07
N GLN A 331 -12.16 -23.58 -6.90
CA GLN A 331 -11.59 -23.45 -8.24
C GLN A 331 -10.07 -23.18 -8.17
N LEU A 332 -9.61 -22.33 -7.26
CA LEU A 332 -8.18 -22.06 -7.10
C LEU A 332 -7.38 -23.28 -6.60
N LEU A 333 -8.00 -24.14 -5.81
CA LEU A 333 -7.33 -25.30 -5.21
C LEU A 333 -7.36 -26.54 -6.10
N HIS A 334 -8.40 -26.71 -6.93
CA HIS A 334 -8.66 -27.97 -7.65
C HIS A 334 -8.77 -27.83 -9.17
N ASP A 335 -8.89 -26.61 -9.72
CA ASP A 335 -8.86 -26.37 -11.17
C ASP A 335 -7.46 -25.96 -11.62
N GLY A 336 -6.66 -26.94 -12.03
CA GLY A 336 -5.29 -26.72 -12.48
C GLY A 336 -5.16 -25.77 -13.70
N ASN A 337 -6.17 -25.65 -14.54
CA ASN A 337 -6.15 -24.71 -15.67
C ASN A 337 -6.34 -23.28 -15.17
N ARG A 338 -7.30 -23.07 -14.27
CA ARG A 338 -7.52 -21.75 -13.66
C ARG A 338 -6.31 -21.28 -12.89
N GLN A 339 -5.71 -22.16 -12.10
CA GLN A 339 -4.49 -21.85 -11.33
C GLN A 339 -3.31 -21.50 -12.25
N ARG A 340 -3.08 -22.31 -13.30
CA ARG A 340 -2.00 -22.07 -14.26
C ARG A 340 -2.17 -20.72 -14.95
N GLN A 341 -3.36 -20.42 -15.46
CA GLN A 341 -3.64 -19.15 -16.11
C GLN A 341 -3.39 -17.95 -15.19
N MET A 342 -3.77 -18.06 -13.91
CA MET A 342 -3.52 -16.99 -12.93
C MET A 342 -2.03 -16.79 -12.68
N LEU A 343 -1.24 -17.87 -12.61
CA LEU A 343 0.21 -17.79 -12.44
C LEU A 343 0.91 -17.19 -13.66
N GLU A 344 0.50 -17.56 -14.87
CA GLU A 344 0.96 -16.93 -16.13
C GLU A 344 0.65 -15.43 -16.14
N ASP A 345 -0.54 -15.04 -15.70
CA ASP A 345 -0.93 -13.64 -15.58
C ASP A 345 -0.12 -12.90 -14.49
N TYR A 346 0.34 -13.58 -13.47
CA TYR A 346 1.23 -12.99 -12.46
C TYR A 346 2.66 -12.79 -12.98
N GLU A 347 3.14 -13.65 -13.87
CA GLU A 347 4.41 -13.42 -14.58
C GLU A 347 4.32 -12.18 -15.47
N ASP A 348 3.25 -12.06 -16.28
CA ASP A 348 2.97 -10.85 -17.07
C ASP A 348 2.88 -9.58 -16.19
N LEU A 349 2.29 -9.69 -14.99
CA LEU A 349 2.17 -8.60 -14.03
C LEU A 349 3.57 -8.18 -13.53
N GLN A 350 4.44 -9.14 -13.21
CA GLN A 350 5.81 -8.87 -12.78
C GLN A 350 6.60 -8.17 -13.89
N ASP A 351 6.47 -8.62 -15.13
CA ASP A 351 7.11 -8.00 -16.30
C ASP A 351 6.66 -6.55 -16.50
N ARG A 352 5.36 -6.26 -16.33
CA ARG A 352 4.84 -4.88 -16.42
C ARG A 352 5.34 -3.98 -15.29
N LEU A 353 5.51 -4.49 -14.10
CA LEU A 353 6.05 -3.75 -12.96
C LEU A 353 7.56 -3.52 -13.10
N GLY A 354 8.25 -4.40 -13.80
CA GLY A 354 9.71 -4.38 -13.99
C GLY A 354 10.46 -4.90 -12.77
N ASN A 355 11.69 -4.42 -12.60
CA ASN A 355 12.60 -4.88 -11.55
C ASN A 355 12.57 -3.97 -10.31
N ALA A 356 13.17 -4.43 -9.22
CA ALA A 356 13.51 -3.60 -8.07
C ALA A 356 14.42 -2.43 -8.48
N GLY A 357 14.44 -1.35 -7.68
CA GLY A 357 15.21 -0.14 -7.95
C GLY A 357 14.33 1.13 -8.02
N ALA A 358 13.06 1.03 -7.65
CA ALA A 358 12.13 2.15 -7.65
C ALA A 358 12.64 3.34 -6.81
N SER A 359 13.12 3.07 -5.60
CA SER A 359 13.65 4.09 -4.68
C SER A 359 14.95 4.70 -5.22
N GLU A 360 15.81 3.92 -5.86
CA GLU A 360 17.05 4.40 -6.49
C GLU A 360 16.75 5.29 -7.69
N LYS A 361 15.84 4.86 -8.57
CA LYS A 361 15.41 5.64 -9.73
C LYS A 361 14.75 6.95 -9.31
N ALA A 362 13.88 6.90 -8.29
CA ALA A 362 13.27 8.10 -7.72
C ALA A 362 14.32 9.08 -7.19
N ALA A 363 15.31 8.60 -6.42
CA ALA A 363 16.41 9.41 -5.92
C ALA A 363 17.24 10.06 -7.05
N SER A 364 17.52 9.30 -8.12
CA SER A 364 18.24 9.81 -9.29
C SER A 364 17.48 10.95 -9.96
N VAL A 365 16.20 10.74 -10.26
CA VAL A 365 15.34 11.76 -10.89
C VAL A 365 15.24 13.02 -10.02
N ILE A 366 15.11 12.88 -8.70
CA ILE A 366 15.07 14.02 -7.76
C ILE A 366 16.38 14.83 -7.84
N ILE A 367 17.52 14.17 -7.72
CA ILE A 367 18.83 14.84 -7.70
C ILE A 367 19.15 15.49 -9.03
N GLU A 368 18.89 14.82 -10.14
CA GLU A 368 19.10 15.36 -11.49
C GLU A 368 18.23 16.60 -11.73
N SER A 369 16.94 16.53 -11.35
CA SER A 369 16.03 17.67 -11.49
C SER A 369 16.43 18.88 -10.64
N LEU A 370 17.16 18.69 -9.54
CA LEU A 370 17.67 19.78 -8.70
C LEU A 370 18.97 20.37 -9.24
N LYS A 371 19.82 19.56 -9.92
CA LYS A 371 21.09 20.01 -10.50
C LYS A 371 20.91 20.83 -11.81
N LEU A 372 19.91 20.50 -12.62
CA LEU A 372 19.66 21.17 -13.91
C LEU A 372 19.21 22.63 -13.78
N LYS A 373 19.03 23.16 -12.57
CA LYS A 373 18.56 24.53 -12.28
C LYS A 373 19.56 25.37 -11.46
N LYS A 374 20.79 24.91 -11.33
CA LYS A 374 21.94 25.74 -10.93
C LYS A 374 22.71 26.19 -12.16
#